data_92feae635af029bc845d117e9f7467c1
#
_entry.id   92feae635af029bc845d117e9f7467c1
#
_cell.length_a   1.000
_cell.length_b   1.000
_cell.length_c   1.000
_cell.angle_alpha   90.00
_cell.angle_beta   90.00
_cell.angle_gamma   90.00
#
_symmetry.space_group_name_H-M   'P 1'
#
loop_
_entity.id
_entity.type
_entity.pdbx_description
1 polymer ?
#
loop_
_entity_poly.entity_id
_entity_poly.type
_entity_poly.pdbx_seq_one_letter_code
_entity_poly.pdbx_strand_id
1 'polypeptide(L)'
;HLGPDFMEGNRNEYNKVLANTNDEEVLLNLVRRRYADSIAILEVNSVSTSLEWKKSTGISAKLFDGDLDDNNLGLSGDGSYSEKPTITYLPLDGADYVKNILTPVDLETILLLTRSGWAADRVFRLTVNKINGVNNASEASGPTPGSAPEYKKFLQVASILKKLQQEDSFTLGYRLEDDSSKLGFLIKSSHRNNEAVKKFLKLINVQNTDNIIPITTNYKGQANRQTIEMNIRSLAGIQFFLSHGIIIPKEDLDIGRVQITKNNSGEIFDWNKVLSDLFTVYSSKE
;
A
#
# COMPACT_ATOMS: atom_id res chain seq x y z
N HIS A 1 -0.27 15.86 39.09
CA HIS A 1 -0.19 14.66 38.23
C HIS A 1 0.00 15.05 36.75
N LEU A 2 1.25 15.42 36.39
CA LEU A 2 1.58 15.83 35.01
C LEU A 2 1.87 14.63 34.08
N GLY A 3 2.06 13.43 34.63
CA GLY A 3 2.49 12.26 33.87
C GLY A 3 1.46 11.66 32.90
N PRO A 4 0.22 11.39 33.32
CA PRO A 4 -0.77 10.76 32.42
C PRO A 4 -1.22 11.66 31.28
N ASP A 5 -1.53 12.94 31.59
CA ASP A 5 -1.98 13.92 30.59
C ASP A 5 -0.90 14.19 29.52
N PHE A 6 0.37 14.17 29.96
CA PHE A 6 1.51 14.34 29.07
C PHE A 6 1.75 13.12 28.16
N MET A 7 1.56 11.91 28.67
CA MET A 7 1.69 10.68 27.87
C MET A 7 0.59 10.56 26.83
N GLU A 8 -0.62 11.02 27.13
CA GLU A 8 -1.76 10.94 26.21
C GLU A 8 -1.60 11.88 25.01
N GLY A 9 -1.17 13.12 25.24
CA GLY A 9 -0.91 14.10 24.18
C GLY A 9 0.24 13.67 23.26
N ASN A 10 1.37 13.31 23.83
CA ASN A 10 2.58 12.96 23.08
C ASN A 10 2.42 11.67 22.27
N ARG A 11 1.74 10.64 22.81
CA ARG A 11 1.52 9.38 22.08
C ARG A 11 0.79 9.60 20.76
N ASN A 12 -0.24 10.44 20.76
CA ASN A 12 -1.01 10.73 19.55
C ASN A 12 -0.18 11.50 18.52
N GLU A 13 0.65 12.44 18.96
CA GLU A 13 1.55 13.18 18.07
C GLU A 13 2.62 12.28 17.46
N TYR A 14 3.28 11.43 18.25
CA TYR A 14 4.25 10.45 17.75
C TYR A 14 3.62 9.48 16.74
N ASN A 15 2.43 8.95 17.03
CA ASN A 15 1.72 8.06 16.12
C ASN A 15 1.39 8.75 14.79
N LYS A 16 0.99 10.03 14.82
CA LYS A 16 0.72 10.81 13.63
C LYS A 16 1.98 11.05 12.79
N VAL A 17 3.08 11.41 13.45
CA VAL A 17 4.38 11.60 12.77
C VAL A 17 4.87 10.31 12.16
N LEU A 18 4.79 9.18 12.88
CA LEU A 18 5.17 7.86 12.37
C LEU A 18 4.31 7.45 11.17
N ALA A 19 3.00 7.67 11.21
CA ALA A 19 2.12 7.39 10.07
C ALA A 19 2.52 8.22 8.85
N ASN A 20 2.75 9.52 9.02
CA ASN A 20 3.15 10.41 7.93
C ASN A 20 4.51 10.00 7.35
N THR A 21 5.50 9.69 8.19
CA THR A 21 6.83 9.27 7.71
C THR A 21 6.79 7.93 6.97
N ASN A 22 5.93 7.01 7.38
CA ASN A 22 5.72 5.76 6.66
C ASN A 22 5.09 6.01 5.28
N ASP A 23 4.11 6.90 5.18
CA ASP A 23 3.48 7.27 3.90
C ASP A 23 4.50 7.94 2.96
N GLU A 24 5.33 8.84 3.50
CA GLU A 24 6.42 9.48 2.75
C GLU A 24 7.46 8.47 2.27
N GLU A 25 7.83 7.48 3.10
CA GLU A 25 8.76 6.41 2.72
C GLU A 25 8.19 5.54 1.60
N VAL A 26 6.92 5.14 1.71
CA VAL A 26 6.24 4.38 0.64
C VAL A 26 6.26 5.16 -0.66
N LEU A 27 5.90 6.44 -0.63
CA LEU A 27 5.89 7.30 -1.80
C LEU A 27 7.30 7.46 -2.40
N LEU A 28 8.31 7.71 -1.58
CA LEU A 28 9.70 7.82 -2.00
C LEU A 28 10.17 6.53 -2.70
N ASN A 29 9.83 5.36 -2.14
CA ASN A 29 10.19 4.08 -2.73
C ASN A 29 9.45 3.80 -4.05
N LEU A 30 8.22 4.28 -4.22
CA LEU A 30 7.54 4.23 -5.52
C LEU A 30 8.24 5.11 -6.56
N VAL A 31 8.67 6.32 -6.18
CA VAL A 31 9.46 7.20 -7.06
C VAL A 31 10.78 6.53 -7.43
N ARG A 32 11.54 5.99 -6.47
CA ARG A 32 12.78 5.26 -6.72
C ARG A 32 12.58 4.09 -7.69
N ARG A 33 11.52 3.28 -7.51
CA ARG A 33 11.20 2.21 -8.45
C ARG A 33 10.90 2.72 -9.85
N ARG A 34 10.24 3.87 -9.96
CA ARG A 34 9.95 4.48 -11.25
C ARG A 34 11.20 4.90 -12.00
N TYR A 35 12.24 5.33 -11.26
CA TYR A 35 13.54 5.73 -11.77
C TYR A 35 14.55 4.57 -11.83
N ALA A 36 14.15 3.35 -11.51
CA ALA A 36 14.99 2.17 -11.38
C ALA A 36 16.12 2.33 -10.36
N ASP A 37 15.93 3.20 -9.36
CA ASP A 37 16.85 3.39 -8.25
C ASP A 37 16.64 2.30 -7.17
N SER A 38 17.66 2.10 -6.34
CA SER A 38 17.58 1.20 -5.19
C SER A 38 16.59 1.70 -4.15
N ILE A 39 15.74 0.82 -3.67
CA ILE A 39 14.83 1.11 -2.57
C ILE A 39 15.52 0.91 -1.23
N ALA A 40 15.10 1.67 -0.23
CA ALA A 40 15.47 1.48 1.15
C ALA A 40 14.22 1.53 2.02
N ILE A 41 14.06 0.58 2.91
CA ILE A 41 12.96 0.53 3.86
C ILE A 41 13.55 0.44 5.25
N LEU A 42 13.11 1.37 6.12
CA LEU A 42 13.53 1.46 7.50
C LEU A 42 12.33 1.21 8.41
N GLU A 43 12.35 0.12 9.14
CA GLU A 43 11.33 -0.15 10.14
C GLU A 43 11.67 0.58 11.44
N VAL A 44 10.70 1.31 12.00
CA VAL A 44 10.83 1.89 13.34
C VAL A 44 10.64 0.78 14.37
N ASN A 45 11.73 0.30 14.96
CA ASN A 45 11.70 -0.77 15.94
C ASN A 45 11.22 -0.27 17.31
N SER A 46 11.70 0.88 17.73
CA SER A 46 11.29 1.48 19.01
C SER A 46 11.45 2.99 19.02
N VAL A 47 10.56 3.64 19.77
CA VAL A 47 10.66 5.05 20.12
C VAL A 47 10.75 5.10 21.64
N SER A 48 11.87 5.62 22.16
CA SER A 48 12.08 5.83 23.58
C SER A 48 12.26 7.31 23.85
N THR A 49 11.51 7.85 24.78
CA THR A 49 11.59 9.28 25.16
C THR A 49 12.07 9.41 26.58
N SER A 50 13.18 10.12 26.79
CA SER A 50 13.61 10.54 28.12
C SER A 50 13.24 11.99 28.36
N LEU A 51 12.58 12.21 29.50
CA LEU A 51 12.14 13.53 29.94
C LEU A 51 13.07 14.02 31.05
N GLU A 52 13.77 15.11 30.83
CA GLU A 52 14.56 15.78 31.84
C GLU A 52 13.91 17.09 32.23
N TRP A 53 13.55 17.18 33.49
CA TRP A 53 13.10 18.43 34.11
C TRP A 53 14.19 18.98 34.99
N LYS A 54 14.77 20.15 34.64
CA LYS A 54 15.73 20.87 35.47
C LYS A 54 15.04 22.10 36.08
N LYS A 55 14.90 22.10 37.39
CA LYS A 55 14.45 23.27 38.14
C LYS A 55 15.65 23.82 38.91
N SER A 56 16.16 24.98 38.50
CA SER A 56 17.18 25.69 39.25
C SER A 56 16.52 26.84 40.02
N THR A 57 16.60 26.79 41.35
CA THR A 57 16.23 27.91 42.22
C THR A 57 17.52 28.57 42.69
N GLY A 58 17.81 29.73 42.13
CA GLY A 58 18.91 30.58 42.59
C GLY A 58 18.39 31.63 43.60
N ILE A 59 18.83 31.53 44.84
CA ILE A 59 18.65 32.60 45.81
C ILE A 59 19.96 33.40 45.82
N SER A 60 19.95 34.57 45.23
CA SER A 60 21.07 35.50 45.35
C SER A 60 20.70 36.62 46.33
N ALA A 61 21.22 36.50 47.53
CA ALA A 61 21.21 37.60 48.51
C ALA A 61 22.48 38.43 48.34
N LYS A 62 22.39 39.64 47.81
CA LYS A 62 23.47 40.61 47.88
C LYS A 62 23.29 41.40 49.15
N LEU A 63 24.12 41.13 50.16
CA LEU A 63 24.30 41.96 51.28
C LEU A 63 25.31 43.04 50.91
N PHE A 64 24.88 44.25 50.67
CA PHE A 64 25.75 45.45 50.62
C PHE A 64 25.75 46.12 51.97
N ASP A 65 26.95 46.29 52.49
CA ASP A 65 27.22 47.11 53.68
C ASP A 65 27.18 48.59 53.25
N GLY A 66 26.16 49.31 53.74
CA GLY A 66 26.07 50.76 53.55
C GLY A 66 24.80 51.24 52.78
N ASP A 67 23.88 51.81 53.59
CA ASP A 67 22.65 52.52 53.28
C ASP A 67 21.37 51.67 53.07
N LEU A 68 20.38 52.06 53.91
CA LEU A 68 19.17 51.30 54.29
C LEU A 68 18.00 51.43 53.33
N ASP A 69 18.20 51.64 52.02
CA ASP A 69 17.05 51.87 51.15
C ASP A 69 16.90 51.01 49.91
N ASP A 70 17.69 49.93 49.69
CA ASP A 70 17.50 49.03 48.55
C ASP A 70 17.77 47.55 48.87
N ASN A 71 16.88 46.97 49.67
CA ASN A 71 16.81 45.50 49.83
C ASN A 71 16.05 44.85 48.66
N ASN A 72 16.71 44.60 47.58
CA ASN A 72 16.16 43.79 46.51
C ASN A 72 16.45 42.30 46.72
N LEU A 73 15.45 41.58 47.19
CA LEU A 73 15.43 40.12 47.24
C LEU A 73 15.01 39.61 45.86
N GLY A 74 15.98 39.31 45.01
CA GLY A 74 15.71 38.73 43.68
C GLY A 74 15.48 37.23 43.80
N LEU A 75 14.25 36.80 43.67
CA LEU A 75 13.91 35.37 43.49
C LEU A 75 13.84 35.09 41.99
N SER A 76 14.88 34.48 41.42
CA SER A 76 14.85 33.97 40.03
C SER A 76 14.67 32.46 40.04
N GLY A 77 13.62 32.00 39.42
CA GLY A 77 13.36 30.58 39.18
C GLY A 77 13.37 30.31 37.67
N ASP A 78 14.40 29.62 37.22
CA ASP A 78 14.44 29.11 35.85
C ASP A 78 14.06 27.63 35.83
N GLY A 79 13.03 27.28 35.05
CA GLY A 79 12.66 25.91 34.78
C GLY A 79 12.96 25.60 33.32
N SER A 80 13.86 24.66 33.03
CA SER A 80 14.07 24.15 31.67
C SER A 80 13.51 22.75 31.54
N TYR A 81 12.72 22.56 30.47
CA TYR A 81 12.20 21.28 30.03
C TYR A 81 12.97 20.83 28.80
N SER A 82 13.46 19.58 28.81
CA SER A 82 14.16 18.99 27.68
C SER A 82 13.60 17.60 27.39
N GLU A 83 13.13 17.41 26.18
CA GLU A 83 12.70 16.13 25.66
C GLU A 83 13.78 15.59 24.71
N LYS A 84 14.17 14.33 24.91
CA LYS A 84 15.20 13.66 24.10
C LYS A 84 14.62 12.35 23.56
N PRO A 85 13.90 12.38 22.43
CA PRO A 85 13.44 11.16 21.78
C PRO A 85 14.64 10.41 21.18
N THR A 86 14.67 9.11 21.38
CA THR A 86 15.59 8.18 20.72
C THR A 86 14.76 7.26 19.85
N ILE A 87 14.99 7.30 18.53
CA ILE A 87 14.32 6.45 17.55
C ILE A 87 15.33 5.43 17.05
N THR A 88 14.98 4.16 17.17
CA THR A 88 15.79 3.05 16.65
C THR A 88 15.19 2.54 15.36
N TYR A 89 15.95 2.65 14.27
CA TYR A 89 15.59 2.12 12.96
C TYR A 89 16.28 0.79 12.72
N LEU A 90 15.55 -0.16 12.13
CA LEU A 90 16.08 -1.40 11.59
C LEU A 90 15.94 -1.36 10.06
N PRO A 91 17.03 -1.43 9.30
CA PRO A 91 16.93 -1.62 7.86
C PRO A 91 16.30 -2.98 7.59
N LEU A 92 15.25 -3.00 6.77
CA LEU A 92 14.68 -4.24 6.25
C LEU A 92 15.51 -4.65 5.04
N ASP A 93 16.48 -5.51 5.29
CA ASP A 93 17.38 -6.08 4.28
C ASP A 93 17.54 -7.58 4.49
N GLY A 94 18.34 -8.21 3.61
CA GLY A 94 18.62 -9.63 3.70
C GLY A 94 17.66 -10.54 2.94
N ALA A 95 18.00 -11.83 2.93
CA ALA A 95 17.33 -12.84 2.11
C ALA A 95 15.87 -13.05 2.47
N ASP A 96 15.52 -13.00 3.75
CA ASP A 96 14.14 -13.19 4.23
C ASP A 96 13.25 -12.02 3.82
N TYR A 97 13.74 -10.80 3.90
CA TYR A 97 13.02 -9.62 3.40
C TYR A 97 12.78 -9.72 1.90
N VAL A 98 13.81 -9.99 1.11
CA VAL A 98 13.69 -10.16 -0.36
C VAL A 98 12.68 -11.26 -0.69
N LYS A 99 12.74 -12.40 0.00
CA LYS A 99 11.78 -13.49 -0.17
C LYS A 99 10.34 -13.02 0.13
N ASN A 100 10.13 -12.30 1.22
CA ASN A 100 8.79 -11.84 1.63
C ASN A 100 8.20 -10.86 0.61
N ILE A 101 8.96 -9.87 0.14
CA ILE A 101 8.44 -8.90 -0.83
C ILE A 101 8.23 -9.48 -2.23
N LEU A 102 8.94 -10.56 -2.58
CA LEU A 102 8.78 -11.26 -3.87
C LEU A 102 7.74 -12.37 -3.82
N THR A 103 7.32 -12.81 -2.62
CA THR A 103 6.26 -13.80 -2.49
C THR A 103 4.91 -13.18 -2.91
N PRO A 104 4.14 -13.85 -3.79
CA PRO A 104 2.81 -13.39 -4.15
C PRO A 104 1.93 -13.21 -2.91
N VAL A 105 1.10 -12.16 -2.92
CA VAL A 105 0.06 -11.99 -1.90
C VAL A 105 -0.84 -13.24 -1.91
N ASP A 106 -1.13 -13.78 -0.74
CA ASP A 106 -1.96 -14.97 -0.68
C ASP A 106 -3.45 -14.67 -0.95
N LEU A 107 -4.18 -15.69 -1.40
CA LEU A 107 -5.61 -15.58 -1.70
C LEU A 107 -6.45 -15.25 -0.46
N GLU A 108 -5.99 -15.65 0.71
CA GLU A 108 -6.66 -15.39 1.98
C GLU A 108 -6.65 -13.91 2.33
N THR A 109 -5.53 -13.24 2.10
CA THR A 109 -5.43 -11.78 2.24
C THR A 109 -6.41 -11.06 1.30
N ILE A 110 -6.53 -11.50 0.04
CA ILE A 110 -7.50 -10.95 -0.92
C ILE A 110 -8.94 -11.17 -0.43
N LEU A 111 -9.23 -12.34 0.11
CA LEU A 111 -10.52 -12.66 0.72
C LEU A 111 -10.83 -11.73 1.90
N LEU A 112 -9.89 -11.55 2.81
CA LEU A 112 -10.04 -10.70 4.00
C LEU A 112 -10.30 -9.24 3.59
N LEU A 113 -9.54 -8.71 2.65
CA LEU A 113 -9.73 -7.36 2.14
C LEU A 113 -11.14 -7.17 1.56
N THR A 114 -11.59 -8.08 0.70
CA THR A 114 -12.91 -7.96 0.07
C THR A 114 -14.06 -8.10 1.07
N ARG A 115 -13.91 -8.95 2.11
CA ARG A 115 -14.88 -9.10 3.20
C ARG A 115 -14.87 -7.93 4.18
N SER A 116 -13.75 -7.25 4.34
CA SER A 116 -13.63 -6.06 5.19
C SER A 116 -14.19 -4.80 4.55
N GLY A 117 -14.86 -4.91 3.41
CA GLY A 117 -15.54 -3.80 2.74
C GLY A 117 -14.69 -3.06 1.71
N TRP A 118 -13.48 -3.53 1.42
CA TRP A 118 -12.70 -2.97 0.32
C TRP A 118 -13.38 -3.29 -1.02
N ALA A 119 -13.39 -2.31 -1.91
CA ALA A 119 -14.00 -2.47 -3.23
C ALA A 119 -13.24 -3.54 -4.04
N ALA A 120 -13.96 -4.57 -4.49
CA ALA A 120 -13.38 -5.72 -5.18
C ALA A 120 -12.60 -5.31 -6.44
N ASP A 121 -13.08 -4.30 -7.18
CA ASP A 121 -12.38 -3.78 -8.35
C ASP A 121 -10.99 -3.25 -8.00
N ARG A 122 -10.85 -2.52 -6.89
CA ARG A 122 -9.55 -1.98 -6.44
C ARG A 122 -8.62 -3.09 -5.96
N VAL A 123 -9.13 -4.00 -5.13
CA VAL A 123 -8.35 -5.13 -4.62
C VAL A 123 -7.81 -5.97 -5.78
N PHE A 124 -8.67 -6.38 -6.73
CA PHE A 124 -8.26 -7.20 -7.86
C PHE A 124 -7.32 -6.47 -8.81
N ARG A 125 -7.56 -5.20 -9.10
CA ARG A 125 -6.67 -4.40 -9.96
C ARG A 125 -5.28 -4.24 -9.36
N LEU A 126 -5.15 -4.16 -8.05
CA LEU A 126 -3.85 -4.08 -7.38
C LEU A 126 -3.15 -5.44 -7.30
N THR A 127 -3.87 -6.48 -6.88
CA THR A 127 -3.24 -7.74 -6.48
C THR A 127 -3.15 -8.78 -7.59
N VAL A 128 -4.05 -8.76 -8.57
CA VAL A 128 -4.11 -9.79 -9.61
C VAL A 128 -3.43 -9.34 -10.89
N ASN A 129 -2.43 -10.11 -11.34
CA ASN A 129 -1.74 -9.92 -12.61
C ASN A 129 -2.57 -10.41 -13.79
N LYS A 130 -3.16 -11.58 -13.62
CA LYS A 130 -3.88 -12.29 -14.68
C LYS A 130 -4.96 -13.17 -14.09
N ILE A 131 -6.11 -13.26 -14.76
CA ILE A 131 -7.20 -14.18 -14.42
C ILE A 131 -7.62 -14.94 -15.68
N ASN A 132 -7.49 -16.28 -15.69
CA ASN A 132 -7.80 -17.13 -16.84
C ASN A 132 -7.28 -16.56 -18.17
N GLY A 133 -6.04 -16.10 -18.22
CA GLY A 133 -5.43 -15.50 -19.42
C GLY A 133 -5.81 -14.04 -19.68
N VAL A 134 -6.72 -13.42 -18.92
CA VAL A 134 -7.04 -11.99 -19.04
C VAL A 134 -5.99 -11.18 -18.26
N ASN A 135 -5.17 -10.43 -18.99
CA ASN A 135 -4.07 -9.64 -18.46
C ASN A 135 -4.54 -8.34 -17.78
N ASN A 136 -3.91 -8.02 -16.67
CA ASN A 136 -4.03 -6.77 -15.93
C ASN A 136 -2.67 -6.04 -15.92
N ALA A 137 -2.19 -5.67 -17.11
CA ALA A 137 -0.86 -5.09 -17.25
C ALA A 137 0.21 -5.90 -16.51
N SER A 138 0.26 -7.21 -16.73
CA SER A 138 1.13 -8.13 -15.98
C SER A 138 2.62 -7.78 -16.11
N GLU A 139 3.01 -7.18 -17.23
CA GLU A 139 4.37 -6.72 -17.52
C GLU A 139 4.80 -5.56 -16.61
N ALA A 140 3.84 -4.84 -16.03
CA ALA A 140 4.08 -3.72 -15.11
C ALA A 140 4.40 -4.15 -13.66
N SER A 141 4.42 -5.45 -13.38
CA SER A 141 4.80 -5.99 -12.07
C SER A 141 6.31 -6.13 -11.86
N GLY A 142 7.09 -5.59 -12.77
CA GLY A 142 8.54 -5.49 -12.76
C GLY A 142 8.99 -4.14 -13.30
N PRO A 143 10.24 -4.06 -13.80
CA PRO A 143 10.76 -2.87 -14.46
C PRO A 143 9.84 -2.35 -15.57
N THR A 144 9.92 -1.07 -15.87
CA THR A 144 9.05 -0.42 -16.85
C THR A 144 9.05 -1.17 -18.20
N PRO A 145 7.89 -1.66 -18.65
CA PRO A 145 7.81 -2.37 -19.93
C PRO A 145 8.01 -1.41 -21.11
N GLY A 146 8.69 -1.86 -22.16
CA GLY A 146 8.92 -1.05 -23.37
C GLY A 146 7.66 -0.83 -24.19
N SER A 147 6.70 -1.76 -24.14
CA SER A 147 5.46 -1.74 -24.92
C SER A 147 4.23 -1.60 -24.04
N ALA A 148 3.18 -0.96 -24.57
CA ALA A 148 1.91 -0.82 -23.88
C ALA A 148 1.31 -2.17 -23.47
N PRO A 149 0.90 -2.35 -22.21
CA PRO A 149 0.39 -3.62 -21.72
C PRO A 149 -1.06 -3.88 -22.16
N GLU A 150 -1.46 -5.14 -22.07
CA GLU A 150 -2.87 -5.54 -22.17
C GLU A 150 -3.57 -5.34 -20.81
N TYR A 151 -4.65 -4.58 -20.78
CA TYR A 151 -5.39 -4.28 -19.52
C TYR A 151 -6.89 -4.09 -19.72
N LYS A 152 -7.33 -3.67 -20.92
CA LYS A 152 -8.73 -3.21 -21.16
C LYS A 152 -9.76 -4.26 -20.78
N LYS A 153 -9.50 -5.53 -21.12
CA LYS A 153 -10.41 -6.63 -20.79
C LYS A 153 -10.48 -6.86 -19.28
N PHE A 154 -9.35 -6.70 -18.57
CA PHE A 154 -9.33 -6.83 -17.12
C PHE A 154 -10.10 -5.70 -16.42
N LEU A 155 -10.05 -4.46 -16.92
CA LEU A 155 -10.87 -3.37 -16.38
C LEU A 155 -12.36 -3.68 -16.48
N GLN A 156 -12.81 -4.34 -17.56
CA GLN A 156 -14.20 -4.81 -17.66
C GLN A 156 -14.51 -5.87 -16.62
N VAL A 157 -13.61 -6.83 -16.39
CA VAL A 157 -13.74 -7.84 -15.34
C VAL A 157 -13.86 -7.17 -13.97
N ALA A 158 -12.95 -6.24 -13.64
CA ALA A 158 -12.94 -5.53 -12.37
C ALA A 158 -14.24 -4.72 -12.15
N SER A 159 -14.72 -4.02 -13.18
CA SER A 159 -15.98 -3.27 -13.12
C SER A 159 -17.19 -4.19 -12.85
N ILE A 160 -17.19 -5.38 -13.43
CA ILE A 160 -18.27 -6.34 -13.17
C ILE A 160 -18.16 -6.90 -11.75
N LEU A 161 -16.95 -7.20 -11.26
CA LEU A 161 -16.74 -7.65 -9.88
C LEU A 161 -17.26 -6.63 -8.86
N LYS A 162 -17.00 -5.34 -9.08
CA LYS A 162 -17.56 -4.26 -8.25
C LYS A 162 -19.07 -4.31 -8.23
N LYS A 163 -19.70 -4.42 -9.40
CA LYS A 163 -21.16 -4.51 -9.51
C LYS A 163 -21.70 -5.73 -8.77
N LEU A 164 -21.10 -6.90 -8.98
CA LEU A 164 -21.50 -8.14 -8.31
C LEU A 164 -21.34 -8.06 -6.78
N GLN A 165 -20.31 -7.37 -6.30
CA GLN A 165 -20.12 -7.12 -4.86
C GLN A 165 -21.21 -6.20 -4.33
N GLN A 166 -21.54 -5.12 -5.02
CA GLN A 166 -22.61 -4.20 -4.61
C GLN A 166 -23.99 -4.84 -4.59
N GLU A 167 -24.25 -5.78 -5.50
CA GLU A 167 -25.49 -6.56 -5.59
C GLU A 167 -25.49 -7.75 -4.61
N ASP A 168 -24.43 -7.93 -3.81
CA ASP A 168 -24.22 -9.10 -2.95
C ASP A 168 -24.43 -10.43 -3.69
N SER A 169 -24.04 -10.47 -4.96
CA SER A 169 -24.24 -11.61 -5.86
C SER A 169 -23.11 -12.60 -5.81
N PHE A 170 -21.93 -12.20 -5.35
CA PHE A 170 -20.78 -13.07 -5.17
C PHE A 170 -20.03 -12.77 -3.86
N THR A 171 -19.28 -13.76 -3.42
CA THR A 171 -18.27 -13.60 -2.37
C THR A 171 -17.12 -14.57 -2.62
N LEU A 172 -15.95 -14.27 -2.07
CA LEU A 172 -14.89 -15.25 -1.93
C LEU A 172 -15.09 -16.03 -0.64
N GLY A 173 -14.88 -17.35 -0.67
CA GLY A 173 -15.08 -18.18 0.52
C GLY A 173 -14.54 -19.59 0.35
N TYR A 174 -14.59 -20.34 1.42
CA TYR A 174 -14.10 -21.71 1.45
C TYR A 174 -15.22 -22.70 1.17
N ARG A 175 -14.90 -23.73 0.37
CA ARG A 175 -15.67 -24.94 0.24
C ARG A 175 -14.95 -26.07 0.98
N LEU A 176 -15.67 -26.80 1.81
CA LEU A 176 -15.17 -28.04 2.39
C LEU A 176 -15.32 -29.16 1.35
N GLU A 177 -14.23 -29.75 0.93
CA GLU A 177 -14.18 -30.94 0.07
C GLU A 177 -13.22 -31.94 0.72
N ASP A 178 -13.73 -33.14 1.05
CA ASP A 178 -12.95 -34.30 1.51
C ASP A 178 -11.79 -33.93 2.47
N ASP A 179 -12.11 -33.40 3.65
CA ASP A 179 -11.18 -32.93 4.69
C ASP A 179 -10.23 -31.77 4.25
N SER A 180 -10.40 -31.19 3.06
CA SER A 180 -9.66 -30.02 2.61
C SER A 180 -10.57 -28.82 2.38
N SER A 181 -10.10 -27.64 2.83
CA SER A 181 -10.79 -26.37 2.58
C SER A 181 -10.22 -25.72 1.33
N LYS A 182 -11.01 -25.59 0.28
CA LYS A 182 -10.59 -24.93 -0.96
C LYS A 182 -11.26 -23.57 -1.12
N LEU A 183 -10.48 -22.55 -1.42
CA LEU A 183 -11.01 -21.24 -1.72
C LEU A 183 -11.75 -21.26 -3.06
N GLY A 184 -12.92 -20.66 -3.10
CA GLY A 184 -13.76 -20.60 -4.29
C GLY A 184 -14.43 -19.23 -4.45
N PHE A 185 -14.88 -19.01 -5.66
CA PHE A 185 -15.74 -17.91 -6.03
C PHE A 185 -17.19 -18.37 -5.88
N LEU A 186 -17.86 -17.87 -4.84
CA LEU A 186 -19.22 -18.27 -4.50
C LEU A 186 -20.20 -17.32 -5.15
N ILE A 187 -21.10 -17.87 -5.98
CA ILE A 187 -22.19 -17.12 -6.61
C ILE A 187 -23.48 -17.57 -5.96
N LYS A 188 -24.25 -16.62 -5.44
CA LYS A 188 -25.58 -16.95 -4.84
C LYS A 188 -26.48 -17.58 -5.89
N SER A 189 -27.16 -18.66 -5.53
CA SER A 189 -28.03 -19.43 -6.45
C SER A 189 -29.09 -18.56 -7.12
N SER A 190 -29.66 -17.60 -6.39
CA SER A 190 -30.63 -16.63 -6.90
C SER A 190 -30.06 -15.68 -7.98
N HIS A 191 -28.75 -15.50 -8.01
CA HIS A 191 -28.07 -14.61 -8.96
C HIS A 191 -27.32 -15.34 -10.08
N ARG A 192 -27.37 -16.67 -10.10
CA ARG A 192 -26.64 -17.47 -11.10
C ARG A 192 -27.01 -17.10 -12.55
N ASN A 193 -28.27 -16.76 -12.77
CA ASN A 193 -28.78 -16.35 -14.08
C ASN A 193 -28.64 -14.85 -14.38
N ASN A 194 -28.04 -14.08 -13.45
CA ASN A 194 -27.79 -12.66 -13.63
C ASN A 194 -26.87 -12.43 -14.83
N GLU A 195 -27.19 -11.48 -15.68
CA GLU A 195 -26.42 -11.14 -16.88
C GLU A 195 -24.97 -10.68 -16.55
N ALA A 196 -24.77 -10.02 -15.40
CA ALA A 196 -23.42 -9.65 -14.95
C ALA A 196 -22.58 -10.87 -14.62
N VAL A 197 -23.15 -11.89 -13.95
CA VAL A 197 -22.46 -13.17 -13.67
C VAL A 197 -22.10 -13.89 -14.98
N LYS A 198 -23.05 -14.01 -15.89
CA LYS A 198 -22.79 -14.64 -17.22
C LYS A 198 -21.70 -13.90 -17.99
N LYS A 199 -21.74 -12.57 -17.98
CA LYS A 199 -20.74 -11.73 -18.65
C LYS A 199 -19.37 -11.89 -18.00
N PHE A 200 -19.28 -11.94 -16.66
CA PHE A 200 -18.04 -12.19 -15.92
C PHE A 200 -17.43 -13.53 -16.36
N LEU A 201 -18.19 -14.64 -16.25
CA LEU A 201 -17.72 -15.97 -16.58
C LEU A 201 -17.30 -16.08 -18.06
N LYS A 202 -18.04 -15.45 -18.98
CA LYS A 202 -17.68 -15.38 -20.39
C LYS A 202 -16.38 -14.64 -20.62
N LEU A 203 -16.16 -13.50 -19.93
CA LEU A 203 -14.93 -12.72 -20.08
C LEU A 203 -13.69 -13.48 -19.64
N ILE A 204 -13.79 -14.25 -18.57
CA ILE A 204 -12.69 -15.07 -18.04
C ILE A 204 -12.70 -16.51 -18.59
N ASN A 205 -13.56 -16.80 -19.58
CA ASN A 205 -13.67 -18.11 -20.25
C ASN A 205 -13.89 -19.30 -19.30
N VAL A 206 -14.74 -19.11 -18.27
CA VAL A 206 -15.15 -20.15 -17.34
C VAL A 206 -16.51 -20.69 -17.75
N GLN A 207 -16.64 -22.03 -17.79
CA GLN A 207 -17.87 -22.76 -18.16
C GLN A 207 -18.47 -23.54 -16.98
N ASN A 208 -17.87 -23.43 -15.80
CA ASN A 208 -18.37 -24.07 -14.60
C ASN A 208 -19.76 -23.54 -14.24
N THR A 209 -20.71 -24.42 -14.03
CA THR A 209 -22.11 -24.09 -13.68
C THR A 209 -22.41 -24.18 -12.19
N ASP A 210 -21.46 -24.60 -11.38
CA ASP A 210 -21.62 -24.73 -9.93
C ASP A 210 -21.73 -23.35 -9.26
N ASN A 211 -22.41 -23.30 -8.12
CA ASN A 211 -22.47 -22.08 -7.32
C ASN A 211 -21.11 -21.70 -6.69
N ILE A 212 -20.19 -22.65 -6.65
CA ILE A 212 -18.83 -22.46 -6.13
C ILE A 212 -17.85 -22.85 -7.22
N ILE A 213 -17.11 -21.88 -7.70
CA ILE A 213 -16.07 -22.09 -8.73
C ILE A 213 -14.72 -22.08 -8.01
N PRO A 214 -13.97 -23.19 -8.03
CA PRO A 214 -12.67 -23.25 -7.36
C PRO A 214 -11.70 -22.23 -7.90
N ILE A 215 -10.88 -21.64 -7.03
CA ILE A 215 -9.80 -20.74 -7.39
C ILE A 215 -8.47 -21.47 -7.19
N THR A 216 -7.55 -21.29 -8.12
CA THR A 216 -6.18 -21.80 -8.03
C THR A 216 -5.18 -20.72 -8.42
N THR A 217 -4.03 -20.71 -7.74
CA THR A 217 -2.87 -19.89 -8.11
C THR A 217 -1.82 -20.71 -8.91
N ASN A 218 -2.01 -22.01 -8.98
CA ASN A 218 -1.11 -22.92 -9.68
C ASN A 218 -1.48 -22.99 -11.17
N TYR A 219 -0.70 -22.30 -12.01
CA TYR A 219 -0.82 -22.39 -13.46
C TYR A 219 -0.28 -23.73 -13.96
N LYS A 220 -1.18 -24.59 -14.48
CA LYS A 220 -0.81 -25.91 -15.04
C LYS A 220 -0.60 -25.91 -16.56
N GLY A 221 -0.59 -24.74 -17.19
CA GLY A 221 -0.34 -24.61 -18.63
C GLY A 221 -1.52 -25.03 -19.55
N GLN A 222 -2.58 -25.61 -18.99
CA GLN A 222 -3.80 -25.95 -19.70
C GLN A 222 -4.96 -25.10 -19.18
N ALA A 223 -5.65 -24.40 -20.08
CA ALA A 223 -6.81 -23.61 -19.73
C ALA A 223 -7.92 -24.52 -19.18
N ASN A 224 -8.08 -24.58 -17.86
CA ASN A 224 -9.16 -25.29 -17.23
C ASN A 224 -10.37 -24.36 -17.13
N ARG A 225 -11.42 -24.64 -17.94
CA ARG A 225 -12.66 -23.85 -17.94
C ARG A 225 -13.55 -24.11 -16.72
N GLN A 226 -13.18 -25.02 -15.83
CA GLN A 226 -13.92 -25.34 -14.63
C GLN A 226 -13.44 -24.59 -13.37
N THR A 227 -12.28 -23.95 -13.45
CA THR A 227 -11.63 -23.24 -12.34
C THR A 227 -11.27 -21.80 -12.72
N ILE A 228 -11.15 -20.97 -11.73
CA ILE A 228 -10.60 -19.63 -11.88
C ILE A 228 -9.11 -19.69 -11.52
N GLU A 229 -8.26 -19.50 -12.52
CA GLU A 229 -6.81 -19.42 -12.36
C GLU A 229 -6.40 -17.96 -12.16
N MET A 230 -5.76 -17.66 -11.03
CA MET A 230 -5.25 -16.32 -10.73
C MET A 230 -3.74 -16.33 -10.61
N ASN A 231 -3.08 -15.46 -11.37
CA ASN A 231 -1.70 -15.09 -11.11
C ASN A 231 -1.71 -13.81 -10.27
N ILE A 232 -1.08 -13.85 -9.10
CA ILE A 232 -1.16 -12.80 -8.10
C ILE A 232 0.18 -12.08 -8.02
N ARG A 233 0.14 -10.75 -7.86
CA ARG A 233 1.33 -9.93 -7.65
C ARG A 233 1.91 -10.17 -6.28
N SER A 234 3.23 -10.11 -6.20
CA SER A 234 3.93 -9.93 -4.94
C SER A 234 3.82 -8.48 -4.48
N LEU A 235 4.19 -8.19 -3.24
CA LEU A 235 4.25 -6.82 -2.74
C LEU A 235 5.18 -5.95 -3.61
N ALA A 236 6.35 -6.47 -4.00
CA ALA A 236 7.23 -5.78 -4.95
C ALA A 236 6.55 -5.52 -6.29
N GLY A 237 5.79 -6.50 -6.81
CA GLY A 237 5.02 -6.37 -8.05
C GLY A 237 3.94 -5.30 -7.96
N ILE A 238 3.26 -5.19 -6.83
CA ILE A 238 2.27 -4.11 -6.57
C ILE A 238 2.98 -2.75 -6.57
N GLN A 239 4.11 -2.62 -5.91
CA GLN A 239 4.87 -1.38 -5.87
C GLN A 239 5.37 -0.97 -7.26
N PHE A 240 5.88 -1.91 -8.07
CA PHE A 240 6.23 -1.63 -9.46
C PHE A 240 5.02 -1.16 -10.27
N PHE A 241 3.90 -1.87 -10.16
CA PHE A 241 2.67 -1.50 -10.83
C PHE A 241 2.21 -0.08 -10.47
N LEU A 242 2.20 0.27 -9.18
CA LEU A 242 1.84 1.60 -8.71
C LEU A 242 2.85 2.69 -9.12
N SER A 243 4.14 2.34 -9.22
CA SER A 243 5.18 3.32 -9.60
C SER A 243 4.94 3.92 -10.99
N HIS A 244 4.23 3.22 -11.88
CA HIS A 244 3.85 3.75 -13.19
C HIS A 244 2.83 4.90 -13.11
N GLY A 245 2.15 5.07 -11.96
CA GLY A 245 1.29 6.23 -11.68
C GLY A 245 2.05 7.50 -11.30
N ILE A 246 3.38 7.44 -11.19
CA ILE A 246 4.22 8.63 -10.96
C ILE A 246 4.35 9.40 -12.28
N ILE A 247 3.94 10.65 -12.27
CA ILE A 247 4.09 11.54 -13.43
C ILE A 247 5.52 12.06 -13.48
N ILE A 248 6.20 11.77 -14.57
CA ILE A 248 7.60 12.13 -14.78
C ILE A 248 7.69 13.57 -15.30
N PRO A 249 8.54 14.43 -14.72
CA PRO A 249 8.86 15.74 -15.26
C PRO A 249 9.39 15.65 -16.70
N LYS A 250 9.03 16.63 -17.52
CA LYS A 250 9.43 16.63 -18.94
C LYS A 250 10.95 16.63 -19.10
N GLU A 251 11.65 17.33 -18.23
CA GLU A 251 13.10 17.41 -18.23
C GLU A 251 13.76 16.03 -18.10
N ASP A 252 13.23 15.18 -17.22
CA ASP A 252 13.73 13.82 -17.01
C ASP A 252 13.40 12.87 -18.19
N LEU A 253 12.28 13.13 -18.87
CA LEU A 253 11.93 12.40 -20.09
C LEU A 253 12.85 12.78 -21.25
N ASP A 254 13.13 14.07 -21.42
CA ASP A 254 13.93 14.62 -22.53
C ASP A 254 15.39 14.15 -22.46
N ILE A 255 15.95 14.00 -21.25
CA ILE A 255 17.32 13.47 -21.05
C ILE A 255 17.37 11.93 -20.95
N GLY A 256 16.24 11.24 -21.07
CA GLY A 256 16.17 9.77 -21.01
C GLY A 256 16.52 9.16 -19.65
N ARG A 257 16.31 9.91 -18.57
CA ARG A 257 16.61 9.45 -17.19
C ARG A 257 15.70 8.31 -16.74
N VAL A 258 14.51 8.18 -17.33
CA VAL A 258 13.50 7.20 -16.99
C VAL A 258 13.12 6.38 -18.20
N GLN A 259 13.06 5.06 -18.05
CA GLN A 259 12.54 4.17 -19.09
C GLN A 259 11.06 4.46 -19.34
N ILE A 260 10.67 4.58 -20.60
CA ILE A 260 9.30 4.88 -21.03
C ILE A 260 8.66 3.68 -21.72
N THR A 261 7.35 3.56 -21.51
CA THR A 261 6.49 2.63 -22.25
C THR A 261 5.96 3.33 -23.50
N LYS A 262 6.01 2.66 -24.65
CA LYS A 262 5.46 3.19 -25.91
C LYS A 262 4.24 2.39 -26.34
N ASN A 263 3.28 3.07 -26.94
CA ASN A 263 2.16 2.42 -27.62
C ASN A 263 2.57 1.95 -29.03
N ASN A 264 1.65 1.30 -29.74
CA ASN A 264 1.92 0.79 -31.09
C ASN A 264 2.20 1.89 -32.13
N SER A 265 1.83 3.15 -31.86
CA SER A 265 2.15 4.31 -32.69
C SER A 265 3.50 4.96 -32.34
N GLY A 266 4.22 4.44 -31.35
CA GLY A 266 5.51 4.95 -30.90
C GLY A 266 5.43 6.11 -29.89
N GLU A 267 4.22 6.55 -29.53
CA GLU A 267 3.99 7.60 -28.54
C GLU A 267 4.13 7.07 -27.11
N ILE A 268 4.42 7.94 -26.16
CA ILE A 268 4.47 7.59 -24.73
C ILE A 268 3.10 7.08 -24.28
N PHE A 269 3.09 5.91 -23.69
CA PHE A 269 1.87 5.30 -23.15
C PHE A 269 1.41 6.02 -21.87
N ASP A 270 0.14 6.42 -21.85
CA ASP A 270 -0.48 7.05 -20.70
C ASP A 270 -0.95 5.99 -19.69
N TRP A 271 -0.20 5.83 -18.60
CA TRP A 271 -0.50 4.89 -17.54
C TRP A 271 -1.76 5.24 -16.73
N ASN A 272 -2.27 6.47 -16.81
CA ASN A 272 -3.55 6.80 -16.19
C ASN A 272 -4.70 5.96 -16.74
N LYS A 273 -4.59 5.46 -17.98
CA LYS A 273 -5.56 4.53 -18.56
C LYS A 273 -5.66 3.20 -17.83
N VAL A 274 -4.59 2.81 -17.12
CA VAL A 274 -4.51 1.56 -16.33
C VAL A 274 -4.78 1.84 -14.86
N LEU A 275 -4.26 2.96 -14.34
CA LEU A 275 -4.23 3.27 -12.90
C LEU A 275 -5.29 4.28 -12.45
N SER A 276 -6.11 4.80 -13.37
CA SER A 276 -7.21 5.70 -13.01
C SER A 276 -8.04 5.16 -11.85
N ASP A 277 -8.40 6.01 -10.92
CA ASP A 277 -9.14 5.70 -9.68
C ASP A 277 -8.42 4.75 -8.69
N LEU A 278 -7.19 4.33 -8.98
CA LEU A 278 -6.35 3.58 -8.05
C LEU A 278 -5.31 4.47 -7.40
N PHE A 279 -4.45 5.07 -8.23
CA PHE A 279 -3.28 5.81 -7.75
C PHE A 279 -2.75 6.76 -8.83
N THR A 280 -2.53 8.01 -8.46
CA THR A 280 -1.83 8.99 -9.28
C THR A 280 -1.07 9.95 -8.37
N VAL A 281 0.19 10.20 -8.67
CA VAL A 281 1.03 11.15 -7.94
C VAL A 281 1.54 12.19 -8.92
N TYR A 282 1.28 13.43 -8.57
CA TYR A 282 1.80 14.60 -9.29
C TYR A 282 3.09 15.04 -8.60
N SER A 283 4.19 15.18 -9.36
CA SER A 283 5.34 15.91 -8.85
C SER A 283 4.99 17.39 -8.90
N SER A 284 4.74 18.03 -7.77
CA SER A 284 4.77 19.50 -7.71
C SER A 284 6.21 19.94 -7.50
N LYS A 285 6.73 20.78 -8.39
CA LYS A 285 7.80 21.68 -8.00
C LYS A 285 7.15 22.80 -7.20
N GLU A 286 7.23 22.73 -5.88
CA GLU A 286 7.22 23.92 -5.05
C GLU A 286 8.65 24.49 -4.97
#